data_16d9a3e1f614c1abfa16919dc3f240eb
#
_entry.id   16d9a3e1f614c1abfa16919dc3f240eb
#
_cell.length_a   1.000
_cell.length_b   1.000
_cell.length_c   1.000
_cell.angle_alpha   90.00
_cell.angle_beta   90.00
_cell.angle_gamma   90.00
#
_symmetry.space_group_name_H-M   'P 1'
#
loop_
_entity.id
_entity.type
_entity.pdbx_description
1 polymer ?
#
loop_
_entity_poly.entity_id
_entity_poly.type
_entity_poly.pdbx_seq_one_letter_code
_entity_poly.pdbx_strand_id
1 'polypeptide(L)'
;LIRIFEELRGRGYDGGYDAVRRYARRWSKERGQSTAAAYVPLSFAPGEAYQFDWSHEVVLLSGTTVMVKAAHVRLCHSRMLFVRAYPRETQEMVFDAHDRAFALFKGTCTRGIYDNMKTAVETIFVGKGRLYNRRFLQMCSHYLVDPVACTPASGWEKGQVENQVGLVRERFFTPRLRFKNLDELNAWLLDKCIAYAKAHRHPELPEQTIWDVFEAERPKLVPYAGRFDGFHAVTASVSKTCLVRFDNNKYSVAASAVGRPVEVQAYADRIVIRQDGRIVAEHPRSFGRGDTVYDPWHYVPVLARKPGALRNGAPFKDWVLPAAIERIQRKLASTDDGNRQMVDILNAVLTDGLPAVEAACAEALSHSVHSADVV
;
A
#
# COMPACT_ATOMS: atom_id res chain seq x y z
N LEU A 1 21.34 12.64 -26.08
CA LEU A 1 22.21 13.00 -27.21
C LEU A 1 21.42 13.32 -28.48
N ILE A 2 20.35 12.56 -28.83
CA ILE A 2 19.51 12.82 -30.01
C ILE A 2 18.94 14.26 -29.97
N ARG A 3 18.32 14.65 -28.86
CA ARG A 3 17.76 16.01 -28.69
C ARG A 3 18.83 17.12 -28.82
N ILE A 4 20.07 16.88 -28.34
CA ILE A 4 21.16 17.79 -28.50
C ILE A 4 21.56 17.91 -29.98
N PHE A 5 21.58 16.79 -30.70
CA PHE A 5 21.84 16.79 -32.13
C PHE A 5 20.77 17.54 -32.93
N GLU A 6 19.46 17.33 -32.60
CA GLU A 6 18.35 18.06 -33.22
C GLU A 6 18.45 19.57 -32.99
N GLU A 7 18.83 19.99 -31.78
CA GLU A 7 19.04 21.40 -31.45
C GLU A 7 20.27 21.99 -32.18
N LEU A 8 21.35 21.23 -32.29
CA LEU A 8 22.52 21.65 -33.08
C LEU A 8 22.17 21.79 -34.57
N ARG A 9 21.35 20.87 -35.13
CA ARG A 9 20.85 20.98 -36.52
C ARG A 9 20.03 22.24 -36.70
N GLY A 10 19.14 22.56 -35.74
CA GLY A 10 18.34 23.81 -35.75
C GLY A 10 19.21 25.08 -35.69
N ARG A 11 20.44 25.00 -35.18
CA ARG A 11 21.42 26.09 -35.12
C ARG A 11 22.43 26.08 -36.30
N GLY A 12 22.17 25.26 -37.34
CA GLY A 12 22.97 25.24 -38.54
C GLY A 12 24.15 24.26 -38.54
N TYR A 13 24.17 23.28 -37.65
CA TYR A 13 25.22 22.24 -37.63
C TYR A 13 24.96 21.21 -38.74
N ASP A 14 25.92 21.10 -39.71
CA ASP A 14 25.80 20.20 -40.84
C ASP A 14 26.45 18.79 -40.65
N GLY A 15 27.09 18.59 -39.51
CA GLY A 15 27.73 17.30 -39.20
C GLY A 15 26.74 16.18 -38.87
N GLY A 16 27.19 14.92 -38.94
CA GLY A 16 26.40 13.74 -38.64
C GLY A 16 26.29 13.48 -37.13
N TYR A 17 25.25 12.71 -36.72
CA TYR A 17 25.00 12.31 -35.34
C TYR A 17 26.19 11.59 -34.69
N ASP A 18 26.94 10.77 -35.45
CA ASP A 18 28.11 10.06 -34.93
C ASP A 18 29.27 10.99 -34.54
N ALA A 19 29.37 12.14 -35.17
CA ALA A 19 30.37 13.15 -34.78
C ALA A 19 30.01 13.77 -33.42
N VAL A 20 28.73 14.09 -33.19
CA VAL A 20 28.21 14.58 -31.91
C VAL A 20 28.39 13.51 -30.82
N ARG A 21 28.12 12.26 -31.15
CA ARG A 21 28.29 11.13 -30.22
C ARG A 21 29.74 10.92 -29.82
N ARG A 22 30.67 10.99 -30.78
CA ARG A 22 32.11 10.89 -30.52
C ARG A 22 32.60 12.07 -29.67
N TYR A 23 32.20 13.28 -30.03
CA TYR A 23 32.51 14.48 -29.26
C TYR A 23 31.99 14.39 -27.82
N ALA A 24 30.75 14.01 -27.61
CA ALA A 24 30.14 13.85 -26.28
C ALA A 24 30.89 12.81 -25.44
N ARG A 25 31.31 11.68 -26.05
CA ARG A 25 32.14 10.67 -25.38
C ARG A 25 33.51 11.20 -24.98
N ARG A 26 34.18 11.95 -25.89
CA ARG A 26 35.47 12.56 -25.61
C ARG A 26 35.36 13.63 -24.52
N TRP A 27 34.39 14.51 -24.64
CA TRP A 27 34.10 15.55 -23.64
C TRP A 27 33.74 14.99 -22.25
N SER A 28 32.95 13.91 -22.19
CA SER A 28 32.65 13.19 -20.96
C SER A 28 33.92 12.56 -20.35
N LYS A 29 34.82 12.02 -21.20
CA LYS A 29 36.08 11.43 -20.76
C LYS A 29 37.09 12.50 -20.31
N GLU A 30 37.15 13.64 -20.98
CA GLU A 30 38.04 14.76 -20.63
C GLU A 30 37.59 15.49 -19.36
N ARG A 31 36.25 15.60 -19.12
CA ARG A 31 35.69 16.09 -17.85
C ARG A 31 35.66 15.03 -16.75
N GLY A 32 35.66 13.77 -17.09
CA GLY A 32 35.77 12.64 -16.16
C GLY A 32 37.16 12.42 -15.57
N GLN A 33 38.12 13.32 -15.84
CA GLN A 33 39.37 13.45 -15.09
C GLN A 33 39.22 14.27 -13.79
N SER A 34 37.99 14.61 -13.33
CA SER A 34 37.80 14.76 -11.91
C SER A 34 38.10 13.37 -11.30
N THR A 35 39.11 13.31 -10.45
CA THR A 35 39.52 12.15 -9.64
C THR A 35 38.28 11.31 -9.37
N ALA A 36 38.22 10.07 -9.90
CA ALA A 36 37.18 9.13 -9.54
C ALA A 36 37.18 9.12 -8.02
N ALA A 37 36.09 9.63 -7.42
CA ALA A 37 36.01 9.78 -5.97
C ALA A 37 36.19 8.38 -5.41
N ALA A 38 37.32 8.12 -4.76
CA ALA A 38 37.55 6.85 -4.12
C ALA A 38 36.58 6.74 -2.95
N TYR A 39 35.78 5.71 -2.94
CA TYR A 39 34.84 5.44 -1.85
C TYR A 39 35.43 4.39 -0.91
N VAL A 40 35.21 4.58 0.39
CA VAL A 40 35.54 3.57 1.40
C VAL A 40 34.45 2.49 1.34
N PRO A 41 34.77 1.21 1.07
CA PRO A 41 33.79 0.15 1.11
C PRO A 41 33.10 0.07 2.48
N LEU A 42 31.77 0.05 2.51
CA LEU A 42 31.03 -0.11 3.75
C LEU A 42 30.84 -1.60 4.03
N SER A 43 31.26 -2.02 5.22
CA SER A 43 31.00 -3.35 5.77
C SER A 43 30.04 -3.25 6.94
N PHE A 44 29.10 -4.18 7.05
CA PHE A 44 28.08 -4.22 8.10
C PHE A 44 28.11 -5.58 8.78
N ALA A 45 28.04 -5.58 10.10
CA ALA A 45 27.87 -6.81 10.88
C ALA A 45 26.47 -7.43 10.68
N PRO A 46 26.30 -8.74 10.92
CA PRO A 46 24.98 -9.37 10.87
C PRO A 46 23.99 -8.71 11.82
N GLY A 47 22.82 -8.33 11.34
CA GLY A 47 21.77 -7.66 12.09
C GLY A 47 22.02 -6.17 12.39
N GLU A 48 23.07 -5.57 11.85
CA GLU A 48 23.45 -4.19 12.14
C GLU A 48 22.52 -3.18 11.44
N ALA A 49 22.36 -3.29 10.11
CA ALA A 49 21.65 -2.27 9.36
C ALA A 49 20.85 -2.83 8.18
N TYR A 50 19.76 -2.14 7.86
CA TYR A 50 19.07 -2.24 6.58
C TYR A 50 18.98 -0.88 5.90
N GLN A 51 18.72 -0.88 4.60
CA GLN A 51 18.47 0.31 3.79
C GLN A 51 17.07 0.27 3.23
N PHE A 52 16.40 1.44 3.17
CA PHE A 52 15.10 1.65 2.58
C PHE A 52 15.17 2.67 1.45
N ASP A 53 14.48 2.38 0.33
CA ASP A 53 14.34 3.32 -0.79
C ASP A 53 13.03 3.11 -1.56
N TRP A 54 12.67 4.11 -2.36
CA TRP A 54 11.58 4.05 -3.32
C TRP A 54 12.11 4.04 -4.75
N SER A 55 11.43 3.30 -5.64
CA SER A 55 11.58 3.46 -7.08
C SER A 55 10.24 3.59 -7.77
N HIS A 56 10.25 4.14 -8.99
CA HIS A 56 9.06 4.30 -9.82
C HIS A 56 9.15 3.33 -10.99
N GLU A 57 8.18 2.43 -11.07
CA GLU A 57 8.19 1.36 -12.08
C GLU A 57 6.87 1.37 -12.87
N VAL A 58 6.95 1.04 -14.14
CA VAL A 58 5.80 1.03 -15.04
C VAL A 58 5.35 -0.40 -15.30
N VAL A 59 4.09 -0.69 -14.98
CA VAL A 59 3.46 -2.03 -15.14
C VAL A 59 2.12 -1.92 -15.86
N LEU A 60 1.59 -3.04 -16.35
CA LEU A 60 0.21 -3.14 -16.80
C LEU A 60 -0.64 -3.84 -15.73
N LEU A 61 -1.65 -3.15 -15.23
CA LEU A 61 -2.67 -3.71 -14.33
C LEU A 61 -4.01 -3.73 -15.04
N SER A 62 -4.62 -4.92 -15.19
CA SER A 62 -5.86 -5.11 -15.98
C SER A 62 -5.82 -4.44 -17.37
N GLY A 63 -4.67 -4.51 -18.04
CA GLY A 63 -4.47 -3.91 -19.38
C GLY A 63 -4.16 -2.41 -19.40
N THR A 64 -4.25 -1.72 -18.26
CA THR A 64 -3.94 -0.30 -18.14
C THR A 64 -2.49 -0.09 -17.69
N THR A 65 -1.77 0.81 -18.37
CA THR A 65 -0.41 1.20 -17.97
C THR A 65 -0.46 2.07 -16.72
N VAL A 66 0.16 1.61 -15.65
CA VAL A 66 0.18 2.29 -14.36
C VAL A 66 1.62 2.46 -13.88
N MET A 67 1.92 3.62 -13.31
CA MET A 67 3.16 3.84 -12.57
C MET A 67 2.95 3.47 -11.10
N VAL A 68 3.61 2.42 -10.65
CA VAL A 68 3.62 1.99 -9.25
C VAL A 68 4.86 2.52 -8.53
N LYS A 69 4.75 2.65 -7.22
CA LYS A 69 5.83 3.01 -6.31
C LYS A 69 6.35 1.74 -5.66
N ALA A 70 7.55 1.33 -5.98
CA ALA A 70 8.15 0.14 -5.39
C ALA A 70 8.99 0.53 -4.16
N ALA A 71 8.59 0.02 -3.00
CA ALA A 71 9.38 0.10 -1.77
C ALA A 71 10.43 -1.00 -1.77
N HIS A 72 11.66 -0.65 -1.48
CA HIS A 72 12.80 -1.55 -1.36
C HIS A 72 13.30 -1.56 0.07
N VAL A 73 13.42 -2.73 0.66
CA VAL A 73 14.11 -2.95 1.93
C VAL A 73 15.23 -3.95 1.70
N ARG A 74 16.45 -3.61 2.12
CA ARG A 74 17.62 -4.47 1.93
C ARG A 74 18.42 -4.60 3.23
N LEU A 75 18.67 -5.81 3.67
CA LEU A 75 19.63 -6.07 4.74
C LEU A 75 21.06 -5.79 4.22
N CYS A 76 21.82 -5.00 4.96
CA CYS A 76 23.15 -4.55 4.52
C CYS A 76 24.20 -5.65 4.59
N HIS A 77 24.08 -6.61 5.51
CA HIS A 77 25.01 -7.72 5.62
C HIS A 77 24.70 -8.82 4.59
N SER A 78 23.58 -9.51 4.70
CA SER A 78 23.24 -10.64 3.81
C SER A 78 22.86 -10.25 2.40
N ARG A 79 22.60 -8.97 2.13
CA ARG A 79 22.05 -8.50 0.85
C ARG A 79 20.63 -9.01 0.56
N MET A 80 19.97 -9.64 1.54
CA MET A 80 18.59 -10.06 1.39
C MET A 80 17.70 -8.88 1.07
N LEU A 81 16.83 -9.03 0.09
CA LEU A 81 15.99 -7.96 -0.45
C LEU A 81 14.51 -8.28 -0.29
N PHE A 82 13.74 -7.23 -0.08
CA PHE A 82 12.29 -7.23 -0.12
C PHE A 82 11.83 -6.08 -1.01
N VAL A 83 10.89 -6.35 -1.92
CA VAL A 83 10.31 -5.36 -2.83
C VAL A 83 8.80 -5.50 -2.82
N ARG A 84 8.10 -4.38 -2.70
CA ARG A 84 6.65 -4.32 -2.74
C ARG A 84 6.16 -3.08 -3.47
N ALA A 85 5.18 -3.26 -4.35
CA ALA A 85 4.57 -2.19 -5.13
C ALA A 85 3.37 -1.58 -4.41
N TYR A 86 3.25 -0.25 -4.49
CA TYR A 86 2.18 0.56 -3.92
C TYR A 86 1.66 1.56 -4.96
N PRO A 87 0.42 2.05 -4.81
CA PRO A 87 -0.10 3.09 -5.69
C PRO A 87 0.52 4.47 -5.44
N ARG A 88 1.05 4.73 -4.24
CA ARG A 88 1.62 6.01 -3.80
C ARG A 88 2.82 5.84 -2.87
N GLU A 89 3.52 6.94 -2.57
CA GLU A 89 4.58 7.04 -1.55
C GLU A 89 4.05 7.81 -0.34
N THR A 90 3.17 7.21 0.44
CA THR A 90 2.62 7.84 1.64
C THR A 90 3.16 7.17 2.90
N GLN A 91 2.98 7.83 4.04
CA GLN A 91 3.55 7.37 5.31
C GLN A 91 3.03 5.98 5.71
N GLU A 92 1.74 5.73 5.55
CA GLU A 92 1.12 4.43 5.85
C GLU A 92 1.64 3.32 4.94
N MET A 93 2.07 3.64 3.72
CA MET A 93 2.72 2.68 2.82
C MET A 93 4.17 2.39 3.23
N VAL A 94 4.88 3.38 3.78
CA VAL A 94 6.17 3.15 4.44
C VAL A 94 6.01 2.17 5.61
N PHE A 95 5.00 2.37 6.45
CA PHE A 95 4.74 1.48 7.59
C PHE A 95 4.42 0.05 7.16
N ASP A 96 3.53 -0.12 6.17
CA ASP A 96 3.18 -1.44 5.63
C ASP A 96 4.39 -2.13 4.97
N ALA A 97 5.24 -1.38 4.27
CA ALA A 97 6.44 -1.93 3.64
C ALA A 97 7.44 -2.47 4.68
N HIS A 98 7.66 -1.74 5.77
CA HIS A 98 8.53 -2.18 6.85
C HIS A 98 7.95 -3.39 7.58
N ASP A 99 6.67 -3.35 7.94
CA ASP A 99 5.98 -4.47 8.59
C ASP A 99 6.13 -5.76 7.79
N ARG A 100 5.82 -5.71 6.49
CA ARG A 100 5.91 -6.88 5.61
C ARG A 100 7.34 -7.37 5.37
N ALA A 101 8.30 -6.44 5.26
CA ALA A 101 9.70 -6.82 5.14
C ALA A 101 10.20 -7.52 6.41
N PHE A 102 9.90 -6.96 7.59
CA PHE A 102 10.32 -7.51 8.87
C PHE A 102 9.61 -8.83 9.20
N ALA A 103 8.35 -8.99 8.78
CA ALA A 103 7.65 -10.27 8.85
C ALA A 103 8.31 -11.35 7.97
N LEU A 104 8.75 -11.01 6.74
CA LEU A 104 9.51 -11.92 5.87
C LEU A 104 10.86 -12.30 6.49
N PHE A 105 11.60 -11.31 7.00
CA PHE A 105 12.90 -11.52 7.62
C PHE A 105 12.80 -12.22 8.97
N LYS A 106 11.61 -12.24 9.59
CA LYS A 106 11.33 -12.66 10.96
C LYS A 106 12.10 -11.87 12.01
N GLY A 107 12.45 -10.64 11.67
CA GLY A 107 13.20 -9.72 12.51
C GLY A 107 13.60 -8.45 11.78
N THR A 108 14.32 -7.59 12.47
CA THR A 108 14.84 -6.33 11.95
C THR A 108 16.26 -6.08 12.43
N CYS A 109 16.98 -5.20 11.72
CA CYS A 109 18.28 -4.70 12.19
C CYS A 109 18.09 -3.62 13.26
N THR A 110 19.16 -3.35 14.01
CA THR A 110 19.16 -2.29 15.02
C THR A 110 19.17 -0.89 14.42
N ARG A 111 19.59 -0.74 13.14
CA ARG A 111 19.70 0.55 12.45
C ARG A 111 19.02 0.51 11.09
N GLY A 112 18.17 1.52 10.82
CA GLY A 112 17.54 1.74 9.52
C GLY A 112 18.16 2.94 8.81
N ILE A 113 18.66 2.75 7.58
CA ILE A 113 19.26 3.81 6.77
C ILE A 113 18.24 4.28 5.74
N TYR A 114 17.93 5.59 5.79
CA TYR A 114 16.90 6.23 4.97
C TYR A 114 17.46 7.39 4.17
N ASP A 115 16.91 7.63 2.99
CA ASP A 115 17.07 8.92 2.32
C ASP A 115 16.24 10.01 3.02
N ASN A 116 16.43 11.25 2.63
CA ASN A 116 15.68 12.41 3.11
C ASN A 116 14.25 12.43 2.55
N MET A 117 13.51 11.32 2.71
CA MET A 117 12.14 11.22 2.20
C MET A 117 11.17 11.98 3.11
N LYS A 118 10.26 12.74 2.51
CA LYS A 118 9.26 13.57 3.21
C LYS A 118 8.34 12.79 4.16
N THR A 119 8.16 11.50 3.92
CA THR A 119 7.34 10.61 4.75
C THR A 119 8.00 10.23 6.07
N ALA A 120 9.33 10.34 6.17
CA ALA A 120 10.09 10.05 7.38
C ALA A 120 10.64 11.32 8.05
N VAL A 121 11.01 12.33 7.28
CA VAL A 121 11.71 13.53 7.75
C VAL A 121 10.85 14.77 7.53
N GLU A 122 10.52 15.49 8.59
CA GLU A 122 9.77 16.76 8.55
C GLU A 122 10.70 17.95 8.22
N THR A 123 11.89 17.97 8.80
CA THR A 123 12.85 19.06 8.62
C THR A 123 14.27 18.54 8.51
N ILE A 124 15.01 19.08 7.55
CA ILE A 124 16.43 18.78 7.32
C ILE A 124 17.24 19.99 7.82
N PHE A 125 18.12 19.77 8.80
CA PHE A 125 19.09 20.77 9.26
C PHE A 125 20.43 20.61 8.51
N VAL A 126 21.33 21.57 8.70
CA VAL A 126 22.68 21.48 8.18
C VAL A 126 23.39 20.25 8.77
N GLY A 127 24.04 19.47 7.92
CA GLY A 127 24.70 18.22 8.31
C GLY A 127 23.73 17.04 8.47
N LYS A 128 23.88 16.25 9.54
CA LYS A 128 23.09 15.03 9.81
C LYS A 128 21.86 15.27 10.67
N GLY A 129 21.63 16.49 11.17
CA GLY A 129 20.47 16.82 12.00
C GLY A 129 19.16 16.68 11.22
N ARG A 130 18.17 15.99 11.80
CA ARG A 130 16.84 15.76 11.21
C ARG A 130 15.78 15.88 12.29
N LEU A 131 14.62 16.42 11.89
CA LEU A 131 13.38 16.27 12.66
C LEU A 131 12.53 15.22 11.96
N TYR A 132 12.43 14.06 12.59
CA TYR A 132 11.63 12.96 12.06
C TYR A 132 10.16 13.13 12.40
N ASN A 133 9.28 12.64 11.51
CA ASN A 133 7.85 12.56 11.77
C ASN A 133 7.56 11.70 13.01
N ARG A 134 6.67 12.17 13.89
CA ARG A 134 6.35 11.48 15.15
C ARG A 134 5.87 10.03 14.94
N ARG A 135 5.00 9.79 13.96
CA ARG A 135 4.48 8.44 13.67
C ARG A 135 5.58 7.53 13.13
N PHE A 136 6.50 8.09 12.33
CA PHE A 136 7.67 7.35 11.86
C PHE A 136 8.57 6.92 13.04
N LEU A 137 8.82 7.82 14.00
CA LEU A 137 9.57 7.47 15.21
C LEU A 137 8.86 6.41 16.06
N GLN A 138 7.53 6.45 16.14
CA GLN A 138 6.76 5.41 16.83
C GLN A 138 6.93 4.03 16.18
N MET A 139 6.95 3.95 14.84
CA MET A 139 7.27 2.72 14.12
C MET A 139 8.70 2.24 14.41
N CYS A 140 9.67 3.14 14.35
CA CYS A 140 11.07 2.81 14.66
C CYS A 140 11.20 2.29 16.11
N SER A 141 10.54 2.94 17.07
CA SER A 141 10.51 2.50 18.47
C SER A 141 9.85 1.14 18.66
N HIS A 142 8.73 0.89 17.94
CA HIS A 142 8.03 -0.41 17.98
C HIS A 142 8.94 -1.56 17.55
N TYR A 143 9.76 -1.33 16.52
CA TYR A 143 10.68 -2.35 15.99
C TYR A 143 12.10 -2.27 16.59
N LEU A 144 12.34 -1.37 17.54
CA LEU A 144 13.66 -1.12 18.15
C LEU A 144 14.74 -0.75 17.12
N VAL A 145 14.37 0.06 16.14
CA VAL A 145 15.24 0.55 15.06
C VAL A 145 15.70 1.97 15.36
N ASP A 146 17.01 2.23 15.25
CA ASP A 146 17.57 3.58 15.23
C ASP A 146 17.57 4.13 13.79
N PRO A 147 16.76 5.16 13.46
CA PRO A 147 16.70 5.71 12.12
C PRO A 147 17.89 6.63 11.84
N VAL A 148 18.62 6.34 10.77
CA VAL A 148 19.76 7.15 10.30
C VAL A 148 19.43 7.69 8.92
N ALA A 149 19.43 9.03 8.77
CA ALA A 149 19.29 9.66 7.47
C ALA A 149 20.65 9.77 6.78
N CYS A 150 20.67 9.51 5.46
CA CYS A 150 21.85 9.79 4.65
C CYS A 150 22.18 11.28 4.64
N THR A 151 23.46 11.61 4.55
CA THR A 151 23.89 12.99 4.34
C THR A 151 23.40 13.45 2.95
N PRO A 152 22.85 14.68 2.80
CA PRO A 152 22.46 15.18 1.49
C PRO A 152 23.60 15.11 0.48
N ALA A 153 23.30 14.65 -0.74
CA ALA A 153 24.27 14.46 -1.83
C ALA A 153 25.39 13.42 -1.59
N SER A 154 25.26 12.56 -0.56
CA SER A 154 26.25 11.51 -0.25
C SER A 154 25.78 10.14 -0.75
N GLY A 155 25.68 9.97 -2.07
CA GLY A 155 25.23 8.70 -2.71
C GLY A 155 26.04 7.47 -2.28
N TRP A 156 27.29 7.63 -1.81
CA TRP A 156 28.12 6.53 -1.33
C TRP A 156 27.60 5.88 -0.04
N GLU A 157 26.88 6.63 0.83
CA GLU A 157 26.24 6.08 2.03
C GLU A 157 25.08 5.14 1.69
N LYS A 158 24.50 5.29 0.48
CA LYS A 158 23.32 4.58 0.01
C LYS A 158 23.59 3.62 -1.15
N GLY A 159 24.85 3.52 -1.58
CA GLY A 159 25.24 2.81 -2.82
C GLY A 159 24.74 1.37 -2.93
N GLN A 160 24.47 0.68 -1.82
CA GLN A 160 23.94 -0.68 -1.85
C GLN A 160 22.48 -0.72 -2.32
N VAL A 161 21.60 0.16 -1.81
CA VAL A 161 20.18 0.15 -2.20
C VAL A 161 19.95 0.78 -3.57
N GLU A 162 20.75 1.77 -3.97
CA GLU A 162 20.70 2.33 -5.33
C GLU A 162 21.08 1.27 -6.38
N ASN A 163 22.10 0.47 -6.10
CA ASN A 163 22.44 -0.68 -6.93
C ASN A 163 21.30 -1.72 -6.96
N GLN A 164 20.58 -1.91 -5.85
CA GLN A 164 19.42 -2.79 -5.80
C GLN A 164 18.28 -2.27 -6.67
N VAL A 165 17.97 -0.96 -6.62
CA VAL A 165 16.92 -0.37 -7.46
C VAL A 165 17.21 -0.63 -8.95
N GLY A 166 18.46 -0.43 -9.40
CA GLY A 166 18.88 -0.76 -10.76
C GLY A 166 18.70 -2.23 -11.09
N LEU A 167 19.19 -3.11 -10.22
CA LEU A 167 19.07 -4.55 -10.36
C LEU A 167 17.61 -5.02 -10.43
N VAL A 168 16.76 -4.55 -9.53
CA VAL A 168 15.33 -4.91 -9.47
C VAL A 168 14.61 -4.42 -10.73
N ARG A 169 14.90 -3.21 -11.21
CA ARG A 169 14.35 -2.69 -12.47
C ARG A 169 14.68 -3.58 -13.64
N GLU A 170 15.97 -3.97 -13.78
CA GLU A 170 16.43 -4.81 -14.89
C GLU A 170 15.94 -6.25 -14.80
N ARG A 171 15.92 -6.83 -13.59
CA ARG A 171 15.66 -8.25 -13.38
C ARG A 171 14.20 -8.60 -13.09
N PHE A 172 13.45 -7.66 -12.46
CA PHE A 172 12.06 -7.90 -12.06
C PHE A 172 11.08 -7.13 -12.94
N PHE A 173 11.36 -5.87 -13.30
CA PHE A 173 10.42 -5.03 -14.04
C PHE A 173 10.69 -4.97 -15.56
N THR A 174 11.72 -5.68 -16.05
CA THR A 174 12.03 -5.79 -17.47
C THR A 174 12.01 -7.25 -17.92
N PRO A 175 11.22 -7.63 -18.95
CA PRO A 175 10.25 -6.81 -19.70
C PRO A 175 9.07 -6.35 -18.83
N ARG A 176 8.27 -5.38 -19.35
CA ARG A 176 7.16 -4.79 -18.61
C ARG A 176 6.18 -5.85 -18.09
N LEU A 177 5.96 -5.84 -16.78
CA LEU A 177 5.10 -6.80 -16.08
C LEU A 177 3.61 -6.57 -16.39
N ARG A 178 2.83 -7.67 -16.36
CA ARG A 178 1.38 -7.67 -16.60
C ARG A 178 0.69 -8.51 -15.53
N PHE A 179 -0.19 -7.89 -14.75
CA PHE A 179 -0.98 -8.53 -13.68
C PHE A 179 -2.41 -8.00 -13.69
N LYS A 180 -3.33 -8.70 -13.03
CA LYS A 180 -4.70 -8.22 -12.86
C LYS A 180 -4.77 -7.06 -11.87
N ASN A 181 -4.03 -7.14 -10.76
CA ASN A 181 -4.06 -6.15 -9.70
C ASN A 181 -2.71 -6.08 -8.96
N LEU A 182 -2.62 -5.18 -7.99
CA LEU A 182 -1.42 -5.02 -7.15
C LEU A 182 -1.14 -6.23 -6.25
N ASP A 183 -2.17 -6.97 -5.83
CA ASP A 183 -1.98 -8.12 -4.94
C ASP A 183 -1.27 -9.25 -5.67
N GLU A 184 -1.68 -9.56 -6.92
CA GLU A 184 -0.99 -10.53 -7.77
C GLU A 184 0.46 -10.09 -8.05
N LEU A 185 0.67 -8.81 -8.38
CA LEU A 185 2.00 -8.26 -8.58
C LEU A 185 2.85 -8.42 -7.32
N ASN A 186 2.32 -8.11 -6.15
CA ASN A 186 3.05 -8.17 -4.89
C ASN A 186 3.35 -9.60 -4.44
N ALA A 187 2.45 -10.55 -4.67
CA ALA A 187 2.72 -11.96 -4.44
C ALA A 187 3.89 -12.44 -5.33
N TRP A 188 3.85 -12.11 -6.61
CA TRP A 188 4.92 -12.42 -7.54
C TRP A 188 6.25 -11.76 -7.17
N LEU A 189 6.26 -10.47 -6.76
CA LEU A 189 7.46 -9.78 -6.32
C LEU A 189 8.11 -10.45 -5.10
N LEU A 190 7.30 -10.88 -4.13
CA LEU A 190 7.77 -11.60 -2.95
C LEU A 190 8.47 -12.91 -3.34
N ASP A 191 7.83 -13.72 -4.21
CA ASP A 191 8.42 -14.97 -4.71
C ASP A 191 9.71 -14.71 -5.49
N LYS A 192 9.76 -13.65 -6.27
CA LYS A 192 10.97 -13.23 -7.01
C LYS A 192 12.11 -12.82 -6.08
N CYS A 193 11.84 -12.09 -5.01
CA CYS A 193 12.85 -11.73 -4.02
C CYS A 193 13.48 -12.97 -3.39
N ILE A 194 12.66 -13.94 -2.97
CA ILE A 194 13.11 -15.20 -2.38
C ILE A 194 13.89 -16.05 -3.41
N ALA A 195 13.34 -16.22 -4.61
CA ALA A 195 13.97 -16.99 -5.68
C ALA A 195 15.33 -16.38 -6.09
N TYR A 196 15.38 -15.03 -6.19
CA TYR A 196 16.61 -14.32 -6.48
C TYR A 196 17.68 -14.57 -5.42
N ALA A 197 17.33 -14.44 -4.14
CA ALA A 197 18.27 -14.65 -3.04
C ALA A 197 18.82 -16.09 -2.99
N LYS A 198 17.99 -17.08 -3.33
CA LYS A 198 18.41 -18.50 -3.39
C LYS A 198 19.29 -18.82 -4.60
N ALA A 199 19.08 -18.14 -5.73
CA ALA A 199 19.80 -18.43 -6.98
C ALA A 199 21.13 -17.68 -7.12
N HIS A 200 21.30 -16.56 -6.41
CA HIS A 200 22.46 -15.69 -6.62
C HIS A 200 23.46 -15.76 -5.46
N ARG A 201 24.75 -15.77 -5.85
CA ARG A 201 25.86 -15.75 -4.90
C ARG A 201 25.96 -14.41 -4.19
N HIS A 202 26.37 -14.46 -2.93
CA HIS A 202 26.64 -13.26 -2.15
C HIS A 202 27.89 -12.56 -2.71
N PRO A 203 27.86 -11.21 -2.94
CA PRO A 203 28.95 -10.52 -3.63
C PRO A 203 30.31 -10.55 -2.89
N GLU A 204 30.29 -10.66 -1.57
CA GLU A 204 31.50 -10.71 -0.71
C GLU A 204 31.81 -12.13 -0.20
N LEU A 205 30.88 -13.07 -0.31
CA LEU A 205 31.00 -14.45 0.12
C LEU A 205 30.58 -15.38 -1.03
N PRO A 206 31.42 -15.50 -2.10
CA PRO A 206 31.01 -16.15 -3.34
C PRO A 206 30.68 -17.65 -3.22
N GLU A 207 31.09 -18.29 -2.14
CA GLU A 207 30.77 -19.71 -1.86
C GLU A 207 29.32 -19.91 -1.37
N GLN A 208 28.68 -18.82 -0.89
CA GLN A 208 27.33 -18.86 -0.33
C GLN A 208 26.36 -18.08 -1.20
N THR A 209 25.09 -18.48 -1.18
CA THR A 209 24.01 -17.67 -1.76
C THR A 209 23.63 -16.52 -0.82
N ILE A 210 22.94 -15.51 -1.36
CA ILE A 210 22.35 -14.45 -0.53
C ILE A 210 21.43 -15.07 0.53
N TRP A 211 20.71 -16.12 0.17
CA TRP A 211 19.82 -16.83 1.10
C TRP A 211 20.57 -17.53 2.22
N ASP A 212 21.69 -18.21 1.93
CA ASP A 212 22.50 -18.90 2.95
C ASP A 212 23.04 -17.89 3.98
N VAL A 213 23.56 -16.76 3.50
CA VAL A 213 24.05 -15.67 4.38
C VAL A 213 22.90 -15.07 5.19
N PHE A 214 21.72 -14.90 4.59
CA PHE A 214 20.54 -14.43 5.30
C PHE A 214 20.07 -15.39 6.39
N GLU A 215 20.04 -16.71 6.14
CA GLU A 215 19.69 -17.69 7.17
C GLU A 215 20.69 -17.64 8.34
N ALA A 216 21.97 -17.41 8.07
CA ALA A 216 22.99 -17.24 9.10
C ALA A 216 22.84 -15.89 9.86
N GLU A 217 22.38 -14.83 9.19
CA GLU A 217 22.13 -13.52 9.80
C GLU A 217 20.86 -13.51 10.65
N ARG A 218 19.82 -14.23 10.27
CA ARG A 218 18.47 -14.21 10.89
C ARG A 218 18.48 -14.32 12.43
N PRO A 219 19.26 -15.22 13.06
CA PRO A 219 19.33 -15.31 14.52
C PRO A 219 19.94 -14.08 15.21
N LYS A 220 20.59 -13.18 14.45
CA LYS A 220 21.19 -11.95 14.95
C LYS A 220 20.27 -10.73 14.80
N LEU A 221 19.16 -10.88 14.09
CA LEU A 221 18.14 -9.85 13.98
C LEU A 221 17.40 -9.68 15.31
N VAL A 222 16.97 -8.45 15.59
CA VAL A 222 15.96 -8.20 16.64
C VAL A 222 14.68 -8.93 16.24
N PRO A 223 14.09 -9.79 17.07
CA PRO A 223 12.90 -10.54 16.70
C PRO A 223 11.74 -9.65 16.26
N TYR A 224 10.98 -10.08 15.25
CA TYR A 224 9.81 -9.35 14.78
C TYR A 224 8.76 -9.21 15.89
N ALA A 225 8.45 -7.97 16.28
CA ALA A 225 7.57 -7.64 17.40
C ALA A 225 6.05 -7.71 17.07
N GLY A 226 5.71 -8.19 15.87
CA GLY A 226 4.34 -8.13 15.37
C GLY A 226 4.05 -6.83 14.62
N ARG A 227 2.83 -6.73 14.06
CA ARG A 227 2.44 -5.62 13.19
C ARG A 227 2.37 -4.29 13.93
N PHE A 228 3.02 -3.27 13.40
CA PHE A 228 2.82 -1.88 13.82
C PHE A 228 1.46 -1.37 13.33
N ASP A 229 0.73 -0.66 14.18
CA ASP A 229 -0.56 -0.03 13.79
C ASP A 229 -0.32 1.24 12.97
N GLY A 230 0.06 1.04 11.71
CA GLY A 230 0.60 2.03 10.79
C GLY A 230 -0.45 2.75 9.97
N PHE A 231 -1.21 3.68 10.54
CA PHE A 231 -2.17 4.51 9.83
C PHE A 231 -1.81 6.00 9.83
N HIS A 232 -2.39 6.72 8.89
CA HIS A 232 -2.47 8.17 8.88
C HIS A 232 -3.87 8.60 9.38
N ALA A 233 -3.92 9.43 10.43
CA ALA A 233 -5.17 9.87 11.04
C ALA A 233 -5.59 11.24 10.53
N VAL A 234 -6.88 11.39 10.20
CA VAL A 234 -7.50 12.67 9.80
C VAL A 234 -8.87 12.78 10.45
N THR A 235 -9.16 13.94 11.05
CA THR A 235 -10.52 14.25 11.52
C THR A 235 -11.38 14.71 10.36
N ALA A 236 -12.59 14.16 10.25
CA ALA A 236 -13.53 14.49 9.19
C ALA A 236 -14.96 14.62 9.73
N SER A 237 -15.83 15.35 9.00
CA SER A 237 -17.24 15.45 9.28
C SER A 237 -18.04 14.39 8.54
N VAL A 238 -19.14 13.94 9.15
CA VAL A 238 -20.10 13.03 8.53
C VAL A 238 -21.24 13.83 7.91
N SER A 239 -21.48 13.60 6.61
CA SER A 239 -22.62 14.24 5.93
C SER A 239 -23.97 13.64 6.35
N LYS A 240 -25.07 14.36 6.08
CA LYS A 240 -26.46 13.86 6.30
C LYS A 240 -26.78 12.60 5.48
N THR A 241 -25.96 12.27 4.48
CA THR A 241 -26.07 11.06 3.67
C THR A 241 -25.14 9.94 4.15
N CYS A 242 -24.70 9.98 5.43
CA CYS A 242 -23.82 9.00 6.06
C CYS A 242 -22.49 8.81 5.30
N LEU A 243 -21.92 9.88 4.74
CA LEU A 243 -20.68 9.81 3.98
C LEU A 243 -19.59 10.68 4.61
N VAL A 244 -18.38 10.15 4.64
CA VAL A 244 -17.14 10.83 5.03
C VAL A 244 -16.27 11.00 3.80
N ARG A 245 -15.64 12.16 3.64
CA ARG A 245 -14.69 12.43 2.55
C ARG A 245 -13.26 12.17 3.02
N PHE A 246 -12.55 11.38 2.23
CA PHE A 246 -11.12 11.18 2.40
C PHE A 246 -10.47 10.97 1.04
N ASP A 247 -9.33 11.63 0.78
CA ASP A 247 -8.47 11.44 -0.40
C ASP A 247 -9.23 11.52 -1.74
N ASN A 248 -10.10 12.55 -1.88
CA ASN A 248 -11.02 12.79 -3.01
C ASN A 248 -12.11 11.73 -3.24
N ASN A 249 -12.27 10.78 -2.33
CA ASN A 249 -13.29 9.74 -2.37
C ASN A 249 -14.26 9.90 -1.18
N LYS A 250 -15.35 9.14 -1.21
CA LYS A 250 -16.37 9.13 -0.16
C LYS A 250 -16.54 7.70 0.35
N TYR A 251 -16.68 7.56 1.66
CA TYR A 251 -16.86 6.29 2.33
C TYR A 251 -18.09 6.36 3.24
N SER A 252 -18.95 5.35 3.17
CA SER A 252 -20.11 5.32 4.05
C SER A 252 -19.74 4.98 5.48
N VAL A 253 -20.53 5.46 6.43
CA VAL A 253 -20.41 5.17 7.86
C VAL A 253 -21.77 4.83 8.43
N ALA A 254 -21.80 4.11 9.54
CA ALA A 254 -23.04 3.82 10.26
C ALA A 254 -23.88 5.09 10.47
N ALA A 255 -25.17 5.01 10.22
CA ALA A 255 -26.10 6.14 10.31
C ALA A 255 -26.07 6.85 11.69
N SER A 256 -25.73 6.12 12.75
CA SER A 256 -25.57 6.65 14.12
C SER A 256 -24.43 7.67 14.24
N ALA A 257 -23.46 7.67 13.30
CA ALA A 257 -22.31 8.57 13.33
C ALA A 257 -22.61 9.98 12.78
N VAL A 258 -23.78 10.19 12.16
CA VAL A 258 -24.16 11.47 11.55
C VAL A 258 -24.25 12.60 12.59
N GLY A 259 -23.74 13.77 12.22
CA GLY A 259 -23.82 15.00 13.02
C GLY A 259 -22.66 15.21 14.01
N ARG A 260 -21.72 14.26 14.11
CA ARG A 260 -20.53 14.39 14.95
C ARG A 260 -19.28 14.09 14.14
N PRO A 261 -18.11 14.63 14.49
CA PRO A 261 -16.84 14.33 13.81
C PRO A 261 -16.44 12.86 14.01
N VAL A 262 -15.67 12.37 13.08
CA VAL A 262 -15.05 11.03 13.09
C VAL A 262 -13.56 11.13 12.85
N GLU A 263 -12.81 10.14 13.33
CA GLU A 263 -11.42 9.92 12.98
C GLU A 263 -11.35 8.92 11.83
N VAL A 264 -10.73 9.33 10.73
CA VAL A 264 -10.40 8.45 9.60
C VAL A 264 -8.97 7.96 9.77
N GLN A 265 -8.80 6.67 9.94
CA GLN A 265 -7.52 5.97 10.02
C GLN A 265 -7.24 5.33 8.67
N ALA A 266 -6.38 5.95 7.87
CA ALA A 266 -6.02 5.47 6.54
C ALA A 266 -4.80 4.54 6.64
N TYR A 267 -4.99 3.27 6.32
CA TYR A 267 -3.94 2.27 6.14
C TYR A 267 -3.50 2.21 4.67
N ALA A 268 -2.54 1.37 4.36
CA ALA A 268 -2.07 1.19 2.98
C ALA A 268 -3.14 0.59 2.05
N ASP A 269 -4.03 -0.26 2.59
CA ASP A 269 -5.01 -1.07 1.85
C ASP A 269 -6.46 -0.81 2.25
N ARG A 270 -6.72 -0.19 3.40
CA ARG A 270 -8.06 0.02 3.95
C ARG A 270 -8.20 1.35 4.67
N ILE A 271 -9.45 1.73 4.89
CA ILE A 271 -9.88 2.88 5.69
C ILE A 271 -10.69 2.36 6.86
N VAL A 272 -10.29 2.69 8.08
CA VAL A 272 -11.06 2.45 9.31
C VAL A 272 -11.56 3.79 9.83
N ILE A 273 -12.85 3.91 10.09
CA ILE A 273 -13.46 5.15 10.58
C ILE A 273 -13.96 4.91 11.99
N ARG A 274 -13.53 5.77 12.92
CA ARG A 274 -13.89 5.67 14.34
C ARG A 274 -14.63 6.91 14.82
N GLN A 275 -15.56 6.67 15.74
CA GLN A 275 -16.21 7.72 16.50
C GLN A 275 -16.25 7.30 17.98
N ASP A 276 -15.77 8.17 18.87
CA ASP A 276 -15.70 7.90 20.31
C ASP A 276 -15.02 6.56 20.63
N GLY A 277 -13.94 6.23 19.92
CA GLY A 277 -13.18 4.99 20.08
C GLY A 277 -13.80 3.74 19.44
N ARG A 278 -15.04 3.81 18.94
CA ARG A 278 -15.72 2.68 18.27
C ARG A 278 -15.56 2.74 16.76
N ILE A 279 -15.41 1.59 16.13
CA ILE A 279 -15.41 1.49 14.67
C ILE A 279 -16.84 1.72 14.17
N VAL A 280 -17.02 2.69 13.28
CA VAL A 280 -18.31 3.00 12.63
C VAL A 280 -18.29 2.68 11.15
N ALA A 281 -17.12 2.37 10.58
CA ALA A 281 -16.96 1.79 9.25
C ALA A 281 -15.57 1.22 9.05
N GLU A 282 -15.47 0.22 8.18
CA GLU A 282 -14.22 -0.27 7.59
C GLU A 282 -14.47 -0.54 6.10
N HIS A 283 -13.57 -0.03 5.24
CA HIS A 283 -13.69 -0.16 3.79
C HIS A 283 -12.35 -0.47 3.14
N PRO A 284 -12.32 -1.19 2.02
CA PRO A 284 -11.17 -1.17 1.12
C PRO A 284 -10.86 0.26 0.70
N ARG A 285 -9.58 0.61 0.64
CA ARG A 285 -9.15 1.96 0.23
C ARG A 285 -9.23 2.11 -1.29
N SER A 286 -9.94 3.12 -1.78
CA SER A 286 -9.88 3.53 -3.18
C SER A 286 -8.77 4.56 -3.40
N PHE A 287 -8.00 4.37 -4.46
CA PHE A 287 -6.97 5.31 -4.94
C PHE A 287 -7.41 6.07 -6.19
N GLY A 288 -8.67 5.89 -6.60
CA GLY A 288 -9.32 6.65 -7.66
C GLY A 288 -9.65 8.09 -7.25
N ARG A 289 -10.49 8.74 -8.05
CA ARG A 289 -11.03 10.08 -7.78
C ARG A 289 -12.54 10.08 -8.00
N GLY A 290 -13.26 10.58 -7.00
CA GLY A 290 -14.71 10.73 -7.06
C GLY A 290 -15.49 9.46 -6.75
N ASP A 291 -14.82 8.38 -6.36
CA ASP A 291 -15.45 7.13 -6.00
C ASP A 291 -16.28 7.30 -4.72
N THR A 292 -17.38 6.57 -4.66
CA THR A 292 -18.17 6.44 -3.42
C THR A 292 -18.26 4.96 -3.07
N VAL A 293 -17.66 4.60 -1.94
CA VAL A 293 -17.65 3.23 -1.41
C VAL A 293 -18.76 3.11 -0.38
N TYR A 294 -19.76 2.31 -0.70
CA TYR A 294 -20.90 2.06 0.17
C TYR A 294 -20.78 0.71 0.88
N ASP A 295 -21.16 0.70 2.16
CA ASP A 295 -21.64 -0.49 2.84
C ASP A 295 -23.14 -0.31 3.08
N PRO A 296 -24.03 -1.10 2.44
CA PRO A 296 -25.48 -0.98 2.59
C PRO A 296 -25.96 -1.14 4.02
N TRP A 297 -25.26 -1.92 4.85
CA TRP A 297 -25.60 -2.12 6.26
C TRP A 297 -25.59 -0.84 7.08
N HIS A 298 -24.78 0.13 6.70
CA HIS A 298 -24.74 1.44 7.35
C HIS A 298 -26.07 2.19 7.27
N TYR A 299 -26.91 1.88 6.28
CA TYR A 299 -28.15 2.58 5.98
C TYR A 299 -29.41 1.82 6.43
N VAL A 300 -29.30 0.55 6.80
CA VAL A 300 -30.45 -0.26 7.23
C VAL A 300 -31.25 0.41 8.35
N PRO A 301 -30.65 1.01 9.42
CA PRO A 301 -31.40 1.70 10.45
C PRO A 301 -32.25 2.89 9.96
N VAL A 302 -31.84 3.50 8.83
CA VAL A 302 -32.56 4.65 8.24
C VAL A 302 -33.75 4.21 7.41
N LEU A 303 -33.74 2.98 6.89
CA LEU A 303 -34.80 2.42 6.06
C LEU A 303 -36.12 2.27 6.83
N ALA A 304 -36.10 2.09 8.15
CA ALA A 304 -37.30 2.04 8.97
C ALA A 304 -38.20 3.28 8.79
N ARG A 305 -37.60 4.45 8.52
CA ARG A 305 -38.32 5.70 8.25
C ARG A 305 -38.71 5.89 6.78
N LYS A 306 -37.99 5.21 5.84
CA LYS A 306 -38.18 5.34 4.39
C LYS A 306 -37.98 3.99 3.69
N PRO A 307 -38.87 2.99 3.89
CA PRO A 307 -38.67 1.66 3.34
C PRO A 307 -38.52 1.62 1.81
N GLY A 308 -39.19 2.54 1.10
CA GLY A 308 -39.10 2.67 -0.36
C GLY A 308 -37.68 3.03 -0.87
N ALA A 309 -36.79 3.55 -0.01
CA ALA A 309 -35.41 3.81 -0.38
C ALA A 309 -34.59 2.53 -0.65
N LEU A 310 -35.05 1.37 -0.18
CA LEU A 310 -34.44 0.09 -0.47
C LEU A 310 -34.42 -0.20 -1.99
N ARG A 311 -35.43 0.23 -2.73
CA ARG A 311 -35.53 0.01 -4.19
C ARG A 311 -34.60 0.91 -5.01
N ASN A 312 -34.48 2.20 -4.63
CA ASN A 312 -33.83 3.22 -5.47
C ASN A 312 -32.63 3.89 -4.81
N GLY A 313 -32.27 3.52 -3.59
CA GLY A 313 -31.15 4.11 -2.87
C GLY A 313 -29.80 3.67 -3.46
N ALA A 314 -28.89 4.63 -3.69
CA ALA A 314 -27.57 4.35 -4.24
C ALA A 314 -26.79 3.28 -3.48
N PRO A 315 -26.85 3.19 -2.12
CA PRO A 315 -26.15 2.14 -1.39
C PRO A 315 -26.62 0.72 -1.69
N PHE A 316 -27.83 0.53 -2.19
CA PHE A 316 -28.46 -0.78 -2.38
C PHE A 316 -28.46 -1.27 -3.83
N LYS A 317 -27.96 -0.45 -4.78
CA LYS A 317 -28.06 -0.71 -6.20
C LYS A 317 -27.40 -2.02 -6.63
N ASP A 318 -26.21 -2.29 -6.07
CA ASP A 318 -25.42 -3.49 -6.40
C ASP A 318 -25.25 -4.40 -5.16
N TRP A 319 -26.22 -4.33 -4.24
CA TRP A 319 -26.14 -5.09 -3.00
C TRP A 319 -26.44 -6.56 -3.22
N VAL A 320 -25.46 -7.39 -2.95
CA VAL A 320 -25.61 -8.85 -2.97
C VAL A 320 -26.01 -9.33 -1.59
N LEU A 321 -27.24 -9.82 -1.47
CA LEU A 321 -27.75 -10.44 -0.26
C LEU A 321 -27.53 -11.96 -0.30
N PRO A 322 -27.44 -12.65 0.87
CA PRO A 322 -27.49 -14.11 0.93
C PRO A 322 -28.72 -14.68 0.24
N ALA A 323 -28.61 -15.89 -0.28
CA ALA A 323 -29.57 -16.45 -1.22
C ALA A 323 -31.00 -16.57 -0.67
N ALA A 324 -31.16 -16.92 0.63
CA ALA A 324 -32.51 -17.03 1.21
C ALA A 324 -33.13 -15.65 1.41
N ILE A 325 -32.35 -14.67 1.91
CA ILE A 325 -32.84 -13.29 2.10
C ILE A 325 -33.20 -12.68 0.74
N GLU A 326 -32.38 -12.87 -0.28
CA GLU A 326 -32.69 -12.39 -1.64
C GLU A 326 -33.96 -13.02 -2.21
N ARG A 327 -34.19 -14.31 -1.97
CA ARG A 327 -35.42 -14.99 -2.42
C ARG A 327 -36.68 -14.44 -1.71
N ILE A 328 -36.59 -14.15 -0.42
CA ILE A 328 -37.68 -13.48 0.33
C ILE A 328 -37.90 -12.07 -0.24
N GLN A 329 -36.87 -11.29 -0.44
CA GLN A 329 -36.98 -9.96 -1.04
C GLN A 329 -37.73 -9.99 -2.39
N ARG A 330 -37.43 -10.95 -3.26
CA ARG A 330 -38.12 -11.11 -4.55
C ARG A 330 -39.60 -11.44 -4.38
N LYS A 331 -39.97 -12.27 -3.40
CA LYS A 331 -41.34 -12.59 -3.08
C LYS A 331 -42.10 -11.39 -2.50
N LEU A 332 -41.48 -10.66 -1.60
CA LEU A 332 -42.07 -9.45 -0.97
C LEU A 332 -42.17 -8.27 -1.96
N ALA A 333 -41.39 -8.24 -3.02
CA ALA A 333 -41.40 -7.13 -4.00
C ALA A 333 -42.78 -6.92 -4.68
N SER A 334 -43.64 -7.93 -4.69
CA SER A 334 -44.97 -7.89 -5.29
C SER A 334 -46.09 -7.52 -4.26
N THR A 335 -45.76 -7.33 -2.99
CA THR A 335 -46.71 -6.98 -1.92
C THR A 335 -46.66 -5.49 -1.62
N ASP A 336 -47.80 -4.89 -1.21
CA ASP A 336 -47.91 -3.44 -0.95
C ASP A 336 -46.98 -2.99 0.18
N ASP A 337 -46.81 -3.82 1.21
CA ASP A 337 -45.97 -3.58 2.39
C ASP A 337 -44.60 -4.28 2.32
N GLY A 338 -44.26 -4.90 1.19
CA GLY A 338 -43.10 -5.76 1.05
C GLY A 338 -41.78 -5.06 1.37
N ASN A 339 -41.63 -3.79 1.01
CA ASN A 339 -40.45 -3.03 1.38
C ASN A 339 -40.32 -2.86 2.90
N ARG A 340 -41.43 -2.70 3.62
CA ARG A 340 -41.45 -2.57 5.08
C ARG A 340 -41.07 -3.89 5.75
N GLN A 341 -41.68 -4.97 5.34
CA GLN A 341 -41.34 -6.32 5.81
C GLN A 341 -39.87 -6.66 5.56
N MET A 342 -39.37 -6.34 4.36
CA MET A 342 -37.94 -6.54 4.06
C MET A 342 -37.04 -5.73 4.97
N VAL A 343 -37.40 -4.49 5.29
CA VAL A 343 -36.65 -3.64 6.22
C VAL A 343 -36.65 -4.24 7.64
N ASP A 344 -37.73 -4.83 8.07
CA ASP A 344 -37.85 -5.49 9.39
C ASP A 344 -36.88 -6.71 9.45
N ILE A 345 -36.87 -7.53 8.41
CA ILE A 345 -35.89 -8.65 8.28
C ILE A 345 -34.44 -8.15 8.28
N LEU A 346 -34.13 -7.07 7.53
CA LEU A 346 -32.77 -6.50 7.51
C LEU A 346 -32.36 -5.90 8.86
N ASN A 347 -33.32 -5.32 9.63
CA ASN A 347 -33.03 -4.85 10.98
C ASN A 347 -32.76 -6.02 11.94
N ALA A 348 -33.46 -7.16 11.79
CA ALA A 348 -33.17 -8.36 12.57
C ALA A 348 -31.71 -8.82 12.38
N VAL A 349 -31.12 -8.65 11.18
CA VAL A 349 -29.70 -8.96 10.96
C VAL A 349 -28.78 -8.14 11.86
N LEU A 350 -29.15 -6.89 12.18
CA LEU A 350 -28.30 -6.02 13.02
C LEU A 350 -28.32 -6.45 14.51
N THR A 351 -29.36 -7.19 14.94
CA THR A 351 -29.50 -7.69 16.31
C THR A 351 -29.05 -9.13 16.45
N ASP A 352 -29.51 -10.01 15.56
CA ASP A 352 -29.36 -11.47 15.67
C ASP A 352 -28.22 -12.02 14.79
N GLY A 353 -27.70 -11.19 13.89
CA GLY A 353 -26.61 -11.53 12.98
C GLY A 353 -27.09 -12.18 11.67
N LEU A 354 -26.29 -11.99 10.62
CA LEU A 354 -26.62 -12.45 9.27
C LEU A 354 -26.85 -13.96 9.16
N PRO A 355 -26.04 -14.85 9.78
CA PRO A 355 -26.25 -16.28 9.68
C PRO A 355 -27.57 -16.77 10.29
N ALA A 356 -28.00 -16.19 11.41
CA ALA A 356 -29.23 -16.56 12.08
C ALA A 356 -30.46 -16.18 11.23
N VAL A 357 -30.48 -14.95 10.73
CA VAL A 357 -31.60 -14.47 9.88
C VAL A 357 -31.60 -15.19 8.52
N GLU A 358 -30.47 -15.49 7.93
CA GLU A 358 -30.36 -16.31 6.70
C GLU A 358 -30.98 -17.69 6.93
N ALA A 359 -30.65 -18.37 8.05
CA ALA A 359 -31.21 -19.67 8.39
C ALA A 359 -32.74 -19.60 8.60
N ALA A 360 -33.21 -18.59 9.33
CA ALA A 360 -34.66 -18.37 9.53
C ALA A 360 -35.38 -18.11 8.19
N CYS A 361 -34.80 -17.31 7.33
CA CYS A 361 -35.31 -17.09 5.97
C CYS A 361 -35.39 -18.40 5.15
N ALA A 362 -34.34 -19.23 5.22
CA ALA A 362 -34.31 -20.52 4.53
C ALA A 362 -35.38 -21.48 5.06
N GLU A 363 -35.62 -21.53 6.39
CA GLU A 363 -36.65 -22.34 7.02
C GLU A 363 -38.04 -21.84 6.63
N ALA A 364 -38.34 -20.55 6.75
CA ALA A 364 -39.58 -19.97 6.31
C ALA A 364 -39.92 -20.30 4.84
N LEU A 365 -38.92 -20.20 3.96
CA LEU A 365 -39.07 -20.56 2.55
C LEU A 365 -39.35 -22.05 2.32
N SER A 366 -38.85 -22.97 3.16
CA SER A 366 -39.13 -24.40 3.09
C SER A 366 -40.59 -24.71 3.39
N HIS A 367 -41.22 -23.90 4.25
CA HIS A 367 -42.63 -23.93 4.57
C HIS A 367 -43.52 -23.06 3.67
N SER A 368 -42.94 -22.54 2.56
CA SER A 368 -43.61 -21.65 1.60
C SER A 368 -44.10 -20.31 2.21
N VAL A 369 -43.56 -19.92 3.34
CA VAL A 369 -43.83 -18.64 4.00
C VAL A 369 -42.73 -17.64 3.71
N HIS A 370 -43.08 -16.36 3.67
CA HIS A 370 -42.13 -15.28 3.36
C HIS A 370 -42.45 -13.96 4.10
N SER A 371 -43.39 -13.98 5.07
CA SER A 371 -43.70 -12.82 5.91
C SER A 371 -42.61 -12.58 6.95
N ALA A 372 -42.31 -11.30 7.21
CA ALA A 372 -41.36 -10.90 8.24
C ALA A 372 -41.73 -11.38 9.65
N ASP A 373 -43.04 -11.48 9.95
CA ASP A 373 -43.54 -11.95 11.24
C ASP A 373 -43.20 -13.43 11.52
N VAL A 374 -42.86 -14.21 10.49
CA VAL A 374 -42.54 -15.64 10.60
C VAL A 374 -41.04 -15.87 10.60
N VAL A 375 -40.32 -15.00 9.92
CA VAL A 375 -38.86 -15.02 9.89
C VAL A 375 -38.28 -14.50 11.18
#